data_9c700c7d39bf1a6fd0ceb1b00b15ad22
#
_entry.id   9c700c7d39bf1a6fd0ceb1b00b15ad22
#
_cell.length_a   1.000
_cell.length_b   1.000
_cell.length_c   1.000
_cell.angle_alpha   90.00
_cell.angle_beta   90.00
_cell.angle_gamma   90.00
#
_symmetry.space_group_name_H-M   'P 1'
#
loop_
_entity.id
_entity.type
_entity.pdbx_description
1 polymer ?
#
loop_
_entity_poly.entity_id
_entity_poly.type
_entity_poly.pdbx_seq_one_letter_code
_entity_poly.pdbx_strand_id
1 'polypeptide(L)'
;SRILLFDYAHPPQRYRFTQRFNAQGFASLSDTLAMYRHAIEQLSAAGYCYIGLGQFALTDDPLCSARADGCLRHNWLGYSANQSDDLLGIGMGAVSQIGALQLQNRRDAASYQAQLANGQLAVFNGHRCSPQEQLQYALSEALLCDFHVDLQAMATRFGPLFYDYLALHLPALL
;
A
#
# COMPACT_ATOMS: atom_id res chain seq x y z
N SER A 1 18.61 -4.86 -5.20
CA SER A 1 17.95 -3.90 -6.12
C SER A 1 16.47 -4.26 -6.29
N ARG A 2 15.61 -3.26 -6.38
CA ARG A 2 14.15 -3.41 -6.49
C ARG A 2 13.66 -2.81 -7.80
N ILE A 3 12.61 -3.42 -8.37
CA ILE A 3 11.91 -2.94 -9.57
C ILE A 3 10.44 -2.78 -9.21
N LEU A 4 9.84 -1.67 -9.64
CA LEU A 4 8.41 -1.42 -9.52
C LEU A 4 7.82 -1.23 -10.92
N LEU A 5 6.84 -2.06 -11.26
CA LEU A 5 6.00 -1.93 -12.44
C LEU A 5 4.64 -1.39 -12.02
N PHE A 6 4.16 -0.40 -12.72
CA PHE A 6 2.81 0.14 -12.52
C PHE A 6 2.21 0.61 -13.84
N ASP A 7 0.89 0.56 -13.92
CA ASP A 7 0.17 0.98 -15.11
C ASP A 7 0.20 2.50 -15.24
N TYR A 8 0.20 2.95 -16.49
CA TYR A 8 -0.03 4.35 -16.76
C TYR A 8 -1.49 4.72 -16.45
N ALA A 9 -1.70 5.50 -15.41
CA ALA A 9 -3.00 6.10 -15.14
C ALA A 9 -3.21 7.33 -16.01
N HIS A 10 -4.34 7.39 -16.73
CA HIS A 10 -4.71 8.51 -17.58
C HIS A 10 -5.80 9.39 -16.95
N PRO A 11 -5.45 10.32 -16.02
CA PRO A 11 -6.40 11.24 -15.39
C PRO A 11 -6.40 12.61 -16.07
N PRO A 12 -7.00 12.78 -17.29
CA PRO A 12 -6.96 14.04 -18.03
C PRO A 12 -7.67 15.19 -17.28
N GLN A 13 -8.60 14.87 -16.38
CA GLN A 13 -9.28 15.84 -15.54
C GLN A 13 -8.36 16.43 -14.46
N ARG A 14 -7.36 15.66 -14.03
CA ARG A 14 -6.45 16.05 -12.95
C ARG A 14 -5.18 16.73 -13.45
N TYR A 15 -4.67 16.33 -14.61
CA TYR A 15 -3.41 16.84 -15.14
C TYR A 15 -3.55 17.28 -16.60
N ARG A 16 -3.35 18.58 -16.86
CA ARG A 16 -3.49 19.17 -18.21
C ARG A 16 -2.57 18.52 -19.26
N PHE A 17 -1.37 18.09 -18.88
CA PHE A 17 -0.46 17.47 -19.84
C PHE A 17 -0.97 16.11 -20.35
N THR A 18 -1.75 15.37 -19.56
CA THR A 18 -2.32 14.08 -19.98
C THR A 18 -3.43 14.23 -21.02
N GLN A 19 -4.04 15.42 -21.13
CA GLN A 19 -5.04 15.71 -22.16
C GLN A 19 -4.49 15.65 -23.59
N ARG A 20 -3.15 15.71 -23.75
CA ARG A 20 -2.49 15.64 -25.06
C ARG A 20 -2.36 14.22 -25.58
N PHE A 21 -2.57 13.22 -24.73
CA PHE A 21 -2.49 11.82 -25.13
C PHE A 21 -3.85 11.33 -25.63
N ASN A 22 -3.84 10.62 -26.77
CA ASN A 22 -5.04 10.00 -27.29
C ASN A 22 -5.30 8.69 -26.52
N ALA A 23 -6.40 8.64 -25.78
CA ALA A 23 -6.77 7.46 -24.99
C ALA A 23 -7.00 6.18 -25.84
N GLN A 24 -7.29 6.33 -27.13
CA GLN A 24 -7.47 5.19 -28.06
C GLN A 24 -6.17 4.43 -28.35
N GLY A 25 -5.01 5.02 -28.05
CA GLY A 25 -3.70 4.38 -28.22
C GLY A 25 -3.21 3.61 -26.98
N PHE A 26 -3.98 3.54 -25.89
CA PHE A 26 -3.59 2.82 -24.69
C PHE A 26 -3.91 1.32 -24.82
N ALA A 27 -3.09 0.52 -24.13
CA ALA A 27 -3.29 -0.92 -24.03
C ALA A 27 -4.66 -1.26 -23.44
N SER A 28 -5.31 -2.27 -23.97
CA SER A 28 -6.52 -2.82 -23.36
C SER A 28 -6.20 -3.49 -22.03
N LEU A 29 -7.21 -3.74 -21.19
CA LEU A 29 -7.02 -4.50 -19.95
C LEU A 29 -6.39 -5.88 -20.22
N SER A 30 -6.80 -6.55 -21.30
CA SER A 30 -6.23 -7.84 -21.70
C SER A 30 -4.75 -7.73 -22.04
N ASP A 31 -4.35 -6.69 -22.79
CA ASP A 31 -2.95 -6.45 -23.14
C ASP A 31 -2.13 -6.10 -21.92
N THR A 32 -2.66 -5.27 -21.01
CA THR A 32 -2.02 -4.92 -19.74
C THR A 32 -1.76 -6.17 -18.90
N LEU A 33 -2.75 -7.05 -18.76
CA LEU A 33 -2.58 -8.32 -18.01
C LEU A 33 -1.55 -9.24 -18.69
N ALA A 34 -1.53 -9.29 -20.02
CA ALA A 34 -0.53 -10.07 -20.76
C ALA A 34 0.88 -9.51 -20.56
N MET A 35 1.05 -8.18 -20.58
CA MET A 35 2.32 -7.52 -20.28
C MET A 35 2.78 -7.77 -18.83
N TYR A 36 1.88 -7.72 -17.85
CA TYR A 36 2.20 -8.05 -16.46
C TYR A 36 2.67 -9.49 -16.29
N ARG A 37 1.95 -10.45 -16.91
CA ARG A 37 2.35 -11.86 -16.88
C ARG A 37 3.74 -12.04 -17.47
N HIS A 38 3.97 -11.48 -18.66
CA HIS A 38 5.27 -11.55 -19.31
C HIS A 38 6.39 -10.94 -18.44
N ALA A 39 6.13 -9.77 -17.82
CA ALA A 39 7.10 -9.14 -16.94
C ALA A 39 7.42 -10.01 -15.69
N ILE A 40 6.42 -10.65 -15.09
CA ILE A 40 6.62 -11.59 -13.97
C ILE A 40 7.52 -12.75 -14.42
N GLU A 41 7.24 -13.36 -15.57
CA GLU A 41 8.03 -14.47 -16.11
C GLU A 41 9.49 -14.04 -16.37
N GLN A 42 9.71 -12.92 -17.05
CA GLN A 42 11.05 -12.43 -17.39
C GLN A 42 11.85 -12.03 -16.15
N LEU A 43 11.25 -11.30 -15.21
CA LEU A 43 11.94 -10.86 -14.00
C LEU A 43 12.22 -12.04 -13.06
N SER A 44 11.31 -13.00 -12.95
CA SER A 44 11.55 -14.23 -12.20
C SER A 44 12.71 -15.05 -12.80
N ALA A 45 12.76 -15.19 -14.12
CA ALA A 45 13.88 -15.86 -14.81
C ALA A 45 15.21 -15.11 -14.63
N ALA A 46 15.17 -13.78 -14.42
CA ALA A 46 16.34 -12.95 -14.12
C ALA A 46 16.73 -12.93 -12.62
N GLY A 47 16.12 -13.76 -11.78
CA GLY A 47 16.46 -13.91 -10.37
C GLY A 47 15.77 -12.91 -9.43
N TYR A 48 14.67 -12.29 -9.87
CA TYR A 48 13.84 -11.46 -9.01
C TYR A 48 12.69 -12.26 -8.39
N CYS A 49 12.41 -11.99 -7.12
CA CYS A 49 11.19 -12.44 -6.45
C CYS A 49 10.06 -11.43 -6.72
N TYR A 50 8.88 -11.91 -7.07
CA TYR A 50 7.68 -11.07 -7.08
C TYR A 50 7.20 -10.83 -5.65
N ILE A 51 7.17 -9.59 -5.22
CA ILE A 51 6.74 -9.21 -3.86
C ILE A 51 5.23 -8.98 -3.82
N GLY A 52 4.67 -8.28 -4.79
CA GLY A 52 3.25 -7.95 -4.90
C GLY A 52 3.06 -6.58 -5.56
N LEU A 53 1.85 -6.27 -6.05
CA LEU A 53 1.50 -4.99 -6.67
C LEU A 53 2.54 -4.49 -7.71
N GLY A 54 3.10 -5.40 -8.50
CA GLY A 54 4.14 -5.04 -9.49
C GLY A 54 5.53 -4.79 -8.91
N GLN A 55 5.73 -5.01 -7.62
CA GLN A 55 7.05 -4.86 -6.99
C GLN A 55 7.84 -6.17 -7.04
N PHE A 56 9.11 -6.06 -7.41
CA PHE A 56 10.07 -7.15 -7.49
C PHE A 56 11.33 -6.77 -6.71
N ALA A 57 11.99 -7.77 -6.14
CA ALA A 57 13.25 -7.60 -5.41
C ALA A 57 14.20 -8.78 -5.71
N LEU A 58 15.51 -8.55 -5.67
CA LEU A 58 16.48 -9.63 -5.77
C LEU A 58 16.35 -10.57 -4.58
N THR A 59 16.73 -11.84 -4.74
CA THR A 59 16.58 -12.89 -3.72
C THR A 59 17.28 -12.61 -2.40
N ASP A 60 18.33 -11.78 -2.41
CA ASP A 60 19.08 -11.34 -1.22
C ASP A 60 18.46 -10.09 -0.54
N ASP A 61 17.39 -9.53 -1.09
CA ASP A 61 16.70 -8.36 -0.51
C ASP A 61 15.88 -8.76 0.71
N PRO A 62 15.89 -7.98 1.81
CA PRO A 62 15.10 -8.25 3.00
C PRO A 62 13.59 -8.45 2.76
N LEU A 63 13.02 -7.87 1.70
CA LEU A 63 11.61 -8.10 1.36
C LEU A 63 11.33 -9.56 0.95
N CYS A 64 12.29 -10.22 0.28
CA CYS A 64 12.13 -11.61 -0.12
C CYS A 64 12.15 -12.53 1.11
N SER A 65 13.08 -12.31 2.03
CA SER A 65 13.13 -13.06 3.30
C SER A 65 11.88 -12.82 4.13
N ALA A 66 11.47 -11.54 4.31
CA ALA A 66 10.28 -11.20 5.07
C ALA A 66 9.02 -11.85 4.50
N ARG A 67 8.90 -11.94 3.15
CA ARG A 67 7.81 -12.65 2.50
C ARG A 67 7.85 -14.15 2.76
N ALA A 68 9.01 -14.78 2.63
CA ALA A 68 9.18 -16.22 2.86
C ALA A 68 8.85 -16.61 4.32
N ASP A 69 9.16 -15.70 5.26
CA ASP A 69 8.95 -15.90 6.69
C ASP A 69 7.53 -15.46 7.16
N GLY A 70 6.65 -15.01 6.25
CA GLY A 70 5.32 -14.49 6.59
C GLY A 70 5.34 -13.23 7.45
N CYS A 71 6.40 -12.43 7.32
CA CYS A 71 6.60 -11.20 8.10
C CYS A 71 6.57 -9.94 7.22
N LEU A 72 6.18 -10.05 5.95
CA LEU A 72 6.08 -8.90 5.08
C LEU A 72 4.99 -7.95 5.58
N ARG A 73 5.27 -6.65 5.58
CA ARG A 73 4.32 -5.61 5.95
C ARG A 73 4.05 -4.70 4.76
N HIS A 74 2.88 -4.07 4.78
CA HIS A 74 2.53 -3.05 3.80
C HIS A 74 1.99 -1.81 4.51
N ASN A 75 2.56 -0.64 4.21
CA ASN A 75 2.15 0.63 4.78
C ASN A 75 2.07 1.72 3.69
N TRP A 76 1.91 2.97 4.07
CA TRP A 76 1.83 4.12 3.15
C TRP A 76 3.05 4.30 2.23
N LEU A 77 4.20 3.71 2.57
CA LEU A 77 5.41 3.74 1.75
C LEU A 77 5.54 2.50 0.85
N GLY A 78 4.61 1.55 0.94
CA GLY A 78 4.63 0.27 0.23
C GLY A 78 5.11 -0.88 1.10
N TYR A 79 5.70 -1.91 0.47
CA TYR A 79 6.18 -3.09 1.18
C TYR A 79 7.40 -2.81 2.06
N SER A 80 7.40 -3.41 3.24
CA SER A 80 8.46 -3.28 4.25
C SER A 80 8.78 -4.63 4.89
N ALA A 81 10.07 -4.86 5.15
CA ALA A 81 10.53 -5.96 6.00
C ALA A 81 10.61 -5.55 7.49
N ASN A 82 10.27 -4.30 7.80
CA ASN A 82 10.26 -3.81 9.18
C ASN A 82 8.97 -4.23 9.88
N GLN A 83 9.12 -4.86 11.04
CA GLN A 83 8.02 -5.38 11.86
C GLN A 83 7.33 -4.31 12.72
N SER A 84 7.78 -3.06 12.67
CA SER A 84 7.14 -1.98 13.42
C SER A 84 5.74 -1.68 12.86
N ASP A 85 4.76 -1.64 13.76
CA ASP A 85 3.40 -1.22 13.42
C ASP A 85 3.27 0.30 13.26
N ASP A 86 4.22 1.06 13.81
CA ASP A 86 4.22 2.50 13.78
C ASP A 86 5.20 3.05 12.74
N LEU A 87 4.73 4.05 11.99
CA LEU A 87 5.50 4.81 11.01
C LEU A 87 5.45 6.28 11.39
N LEU A 88 6.61 6.88 11.70
CA LEU A 88 6.74 8.32 11.93
C LEU A 88 7.30 9.02 10.70
N GLY A 89 6.49 9.85 10.05
CA GLY A 89 6.88 10.63 8.88
C GLY A 89 7.52 11.97 9.27
N ILE A 90 8.75 12.19 8.80
CA ILE A 90 9.51 13.43 9.02
C ILE A 90 9.64 14.17 7.70
N GLY A 91 9.35 15.46 7.70
CA GLY A 91 9.44 16.32 6.52
C GLY A 91 8.09 16.76 5.97
N MET A 92 8.13 17.62 4.94
CA MET A 92 6.93 18.15 4.26
C MET A 92 6.15 17.02 3.59
N GLY A 93 4.83 17.01 3.80
CA GLY A 93 3.93 16.04 3.18
C GLY A 93 4.08 14.61 3.67
N ALA A 94 5.01 14.36 4.59
CA ALA A 94 5.24 13.03 5.13
C ALA A 94 4.01 12.52 5.87
N VAL A 95 3.78 11.21 5.79
CA VAL A 95 2.65 10.51 6.41
C VAL A 95 3.16 9.72 7.61
N SER A 96 2.43 9.80 8.71
CA SER A 96 2.63 8.97 9.90
C SER A 96 1.44 8.04 10.10
N GLN A 97 1.73 6.86 10.61
CA GLN A 97 0.74 5.89 11.07
C GLN A 97 1.18 5.43 12.46
N ILE A 98 0.46 5.80 13.50
CA ILE A 98 0.82 5.52 14.89
C ILE A 98 -0.41 4.93 15.59
N GLY A 99 -0.39 3.62 15.82
CA GLY A 99 -1.56 2.87 16.26
C GLY A 99 -2.74 3.10 15.30
N ALA A 100 -3.86 3.60 15.82
CA ALA A 100 -5.05 3.92 15.03
C ALA A 100 -5.01 5.33 14.38
N LEU A 101 -3.94 6.09 14.53
CA LEU A 101 -3.83 7.44 13.98
C LEU A 101 -3.09 7.43 12.65
N GLN A 102 -3.69 8.09 11.65
CA GLN A 102 -3.06 8.43 10.39
C GLN A 102 -2.92 9.95 10.31
N LEU A 103 -1.71 10.45 10.11
CA LEU A 103 -1.41 11.88 10.11
C LEU A 103 -0.63 12.25 8.85
N GLN A 104 -0.84 13.46 8.35
CA GLN A 104 -0.04 14.01 7.27
C GLN A 104 0.48 15.39 7.62
N ASN A 105 1.76 15.61 7.38
CA ASN A 105 2.40 16.90 7.55
C ASN A 105 2.00 17.87 6.42
N ARG A 106 2.14 19.17 6.68
CA ARG A 106 1.95 20.24 5.69
C ARG A 106 2.83 20.00 4.46
N ARG A 107 2.26 20.25 3.28
CA ARG A 107 2.91 19.96 2.00
C ARG A 107 3.74 21.15 1.45
N ASP A 108 3.49 22.34 1.96
CA ASP A 108 4.24 23.53 1.57
C ASP A 108 5.33 23.87 2.60
N ALA A 109 6.50 24.31 2.09
CA ALA A 109 7.67 24.56 2.90
C ALA A 109 7.48 25.66 3.93
N ALA A 110 6.79 26.75 3.54
CA ALA A 110 6.63 27.92 4.41
C ALA A 110 5.79 27.58 5.63
N SER A 111 4.61 26.96 5.44
CA SER A 111 3.74 26.55 6.54
C SER A 111 4.38 25.47 7.41
N TYR A 112 5.12 24.52 6.80
CA TYR A 112 5.82 23.47 7.53
C TYR A 112 6.88 24.09 8.47
N GLN A 113 7.74 24.96 7.96
CA GLN A 113 8.78 25.62 8.72
C GLN A 113 8.22 26.56 9.79
N ALA A 114 7.16 27.32 9.48
CA ALA A 114 6.54 28.23 10.45
C ALA A 114 5.96 27.47 11.65
N GLN A 115 5.35 26.32 11.46
CA GLN A 115 4.84 25.49 12.57
C GLN A 115 5.98 24.98 13.44
N LEU A 116 7.04 24.45 12.84
CA LEU A 116 8.21 23.96 13.60
C LEU A 116 8.92 25.10 14.35
N ALA A 117 9.05 26.27 13.77
CA ALA A 117 9.63 27.43 14.42
C ALA A 117 8.84 27.86 15.68
N ASN A 118 7.52 27.60 15.68
CA ASN A 118 6.65 27.84 16.83
C ASN A 118 6.60 26.65 17.83
N GLY A 119 7.47 25.64 17.68
CA GLY A 119 7.49 24.46 18.54
C GLY A 119 6.28 23.53 18.37
N GLN A 120 5.56 23.63 17.24
CA GLN A 120 4.36 22.86 16.96
C GLN A 120 4.66 21.76 15.94
N LEU A 121 3.94 20.62 16.06
CA LEU A 121 3.96 19.60 15.03
C LEU A 121 3.30 20.16 13.75
N ALA A 122 3.98 19.99 12.61
CA ALA A 122 3.51 20.53 11.34
C ALA A 122 2.42 19.64 10.69
N VAL A 123 1.54 19.06 11.49
CA VAL A 123 0.43 18.23 11.02
C VAL A 123 -0.63 19.12 10.34
N PHE A 124 -1.00 18.74 9.13
CA PHE A 124 -2.05 19.39 8.35
C PHE A 124 -3.39 18.64 8.47
N ASN A 125 -3.35 17.33 8.41
CA ASN A 125 -4.54 16.48 8.43
C ASN A 125 -4.27 15.24 9.28
N GLY A 126 -5.34 14.74 9.91
CA GLY A 126 -5.28 13.53 10.72
C GLY A 126 -6.61 12.80 10.71
N HIS A 127 -6.55 11.49 10.76
CA HIS A 127 -7.69 10.60 10.87
C HIS A 127 -7.43 9.55 11.94
N ARG A 128 -8.42 9.33 12.80
CA ARG A 128 -8.41 8.21 13.75
C ARG A 128 -9.25 7.07 13.15
N CYS A 129 -8.59 6.01 12.77
CA CYS A 129 -9.25 4.83 12.22
C CYS A 129 -10.20 4.21 13.27
N SER A 130 -11.43 4.03 12.87
CA SER A 130 -12.42 3.23 13.62
C SER A 130 -11.98 1.76 13.70
N PRO A 131 -12.53 0.96 14.62
CA PRO A 131 -12.26 -0.48 14.65
C PRO A 131 -12.56 -1.19 13.32
N GLN A 132 -13.60 -0.75 12.61
CA GLN A 132 -13.95 -1.31 11.31
C GLN A 132 -12.91 -0.98 10.23
N GLU A 133 -12.40 0.25 10.19
CA GLU A 133 -11.32 0.64 9.27
C GLU A 133 -10.02 -0.09 9.58
N GLN A 134 -9.72 -0.33 10.87
CA GLN A 134 -8.56 -1.14 11.28
C GLN A 134 -8.70 -2.59 10.83
N LEU A 135 -9.90 -3.19 10.91
CA LEU A 135 -10.18 -4.52 10.36
C LEU A 135 -9.97 -4.54 8.85
N GLN A 136 -10.55 -3.59 8.12
CA GLN A 136 -10.40 -3.50 6.66
C GLN A 136 -8.94 -3.34 6.25
N TYR A 137 -8.17 -2.54 6.99
CA TYR A 137 -6.74 -2.39 6.78
C TYR A 137 -5.99 -3.72 6.99
N ALA A 138 -6.27 -4.43 8.08
CA ALA A 138 -5.63 -5.71 8.38
C ALA A 138 -5.96 -6.79 7.32
N LEU A 139 -7.21 -6.85 6.85
CA LEU A 139 -7.60 -7.75 5.76
C LEU A 139 -6.87 -7.40 4.45
N SER A 140 -6.81 -6.11 4.12
CA SER A 140 -6.10 -5.63 2.93
C SER A 140 -4.60 -5.94 3.01
N GLU A 141 -3.98 -5.71 4.15
CA GLU A 141 -2.56 -5.99 4.37
C GLU A 141 -2.27 -7.49 4.20
N ALA A 142 -3.09 -8.38 4.79
CA ALA A 142 -2.94 -9.82 4.65
C ALA A 142 -3.04 -10.26 3.18
N LEU A 143 -4.02 -9.74 2.43
CA LEU A 143 -4.16 -10.03 1.01
C LEU A 143 -2.98 -9.50 0.18
N LEU A 144 -2.47 -8.32 0.49
CA LEU A 144 -1.34 -7.71 -0.23
C LEU A 144 -0.02 -8.42 0.06
N CYS A 145 0.21 -8.82 1.33
CA CYS A 145 1.48 -9.41 1.76
C CYS A 145 1.54 -10.92 1.54
N ASP A 146 0.44 -11.63 1.86
CA ASP A 146 0.42 -13.09 1.94
C ASP A 146 -0.42 -13.74 0.85
N PHE A 147 -1.23 -12.95 0.11
CA PHE A 147 -2.23 -13.40 -0.88
C PHE A 147 -3.29 -14.33 -0.32
N HIS A 148 -3.42 -14.40 0.99
CA HIS A 148 -4.47 -15.11 1.70
C HIS A 148 -4.77 -14.42 3.03
N VAL A 149 -5.92 -14.78 3.63
CA VAL A 149 -6.31 -14.28 4.94
C VAL A 149 -6.45 -15.47 5.89
N ASP A 150 -5.72 -15.43 7.00
CA ASP A 150 -5.95 -16.34 8.12
C ASP A 150 -7.20 -15.90 8.90
N LEU A 151 -8.32 -16.56 8.64
CA LEU A 151 -9.61 -16.23 9.27
C LEU A 151 -9.57 -16.43 10.79
N GLN A 152 -8.80 -17.40 11.28
CA GLN A 152 -8.69 -17.66 12.71
C GLN A 152 -7.91 -16.55 13.42
N ALA A 153 -6.82 -16.08 12.83
CA ALA A 153 -6.05 -14.94 13.33
C ALA A 153 -6.90 -13.66 13.35
N MET A 154 -7.67 -13.40 12.28
CA MET A 154 -8.57 -12.25 12.21
C MET A 154 -9.69 -12.34 13.25
N ALA A 155 -10.30 -13.52 13.44
CA ALA A 155 -11.31 -13.75 14.46
C ALA A 155 -10.76 -13.53 15.87
N THR A 156 -9.53 -13.97 16.13
CA THR A 156 -8.86 -13.76 17.42
C THR A 156 -8.58 -12.28 17.68
N ARG A 157 -8.14 -11.55 16.67
CA ARG A 157 -7.79 -10.12 16.78
C ARG A 157 -8.99 -9.19 16.88
N PHE A 158 -10.05 -9.45 16.12
CA PHE A 158 -11.19 -8.52 15.96
C PHE A 158 -12.51 -9.04 16.55
N GLY A 159 -12.58 -10.32 16.93
CA GLY A 159 -13.74 -10.92 17.59
C GLY A 159 -15.06 -10.75 16.83
N PRO A 160 -16.14 -10.32 17.53
CA PRO A 160 -17.48 -10.17 16.91
C PRO A 160 -17.49 -9.27 15.67
N LEU A 161 -16.69 -8.20 15.66
CA LEU A 161 -16.61 -7.28 14.53
C LEU A 161 -16.20 -7.99 13.23
N PHE A 162 -15.30 -8.97 13.31
CA PHE A 162 -14.89 -9.75 12.15
C PHE A 162 -16.01 -10.65 11.62
N TYR A 163 -16.76 -11.30 12.52
CA TYR A 163 -17.89 -12.14 12.12
C TYR A 163 -19.01 -11.33 11.47
N ASP A 164 -19.34 -10.17 12.00
CA ASP A 164 -20.32 -9.25 11.42
C ASP A 164 -19.87 -8.80 10.02
N TYR A 165 -18.57 -8.48 9.88
CA TYR A 165 -17.99 -8.10 8.60
C TYR A 165 -18.08 -9.24 7.57
N LEU A 166 -17.75 -10.48 7.96
CA LEU A 166 -17.87 -11.64 7.09
C LEU A 166 -19.32 -11.90 6.67
N ALA A 167 -20.26 -11.85 7.61
CA ALA A 167 -21.66 -12.08 7.32
C ALA A 167 -22.23 -11.09 6.29
N LEU A 168 -21.72 -9.84 6.32
CA LEU A 168 -22.16 -8.79 5.40
C LEU A 168 -21.50 -8.92 3.99
N HIS A 169 -20.22 -9.27 3.93
CA HIS A 169 -19.44 -9.13 2.69
C HIS A 169 -19.15 -10.47 1.98
N LEU A 170 -19.06 -11.59 2.72
CA LEU A 170 -18.73 -12.87 2.12
C LEU A 170 -19.73 -13.35 1.06
N PRO A 171 -21.08 -13.15 1.21
CA PRO A 171 -22.03 -13.56 0.19
C PRO A 171 -21.86 -12.87 -1.18
N ALA A 172 -21.20 -11.72 -1.21
CA ALA A 172 -20.90 -11.00 -2.46
C ALA A 172 -19.62 -11.48 -3.13
N LEU A 173 -18.81 -12.31 -2.47
CA LEU A 173 -17.55 -12.84 -2.96
C LEU A 173 -17.65 -14.30 -3.46
N LEU A 174 -18.78 -14.97 -3.16
CA LEU A 174 -19.13 -16.33 -3.58
C LEU A 174 -20.11 -16.32 -4.74
#